data_d849b4312b121d212cf2c3710fc82421
#
_entry.id   d849b4312b121d212cf2c3710fc82421
#
_cell.length_a   1.000
_cell.length_b   1.000
_cell.length_c   1.000
_cell.angle_alpha   90.00
_cell.angle_beta   90.00
_cell.angle_gamma   90.00
#
_symmetry.space_group_name_H-M   'P 1'
#
loop_
_entity.id
_entity.type
_entity.pdbx_description
1 polymer ?
#
loop_
_entity_poly.entity_id
_entity_poly.type
_entity_poly.pdbx_seq_one_letter_code
_entity_poly.pdbx_strand_id
1 'polypeptide(L)'
;DINIVGTGYSNYSPAMMTTDQSSCDKGYVRTNLSSYANAFENKGSHSLNTSCNYTSTFSGTSSAAPVISGIVALLLEANSALTWRDIKHILANSAIQVDASIQSIVVNGYIAEPAWTTNAAGYKFHNSYGFGSVDTASALTLAKNYTTGSLGAFVTSDEKSSGNLNSTIPDNSNDGVTNAITDDNNLTVETVSVNICLSHDQPSDISIALTSPQGTRSVLLPPFSGFSDTDTCFDLISNAFYGENSSGNWSIKVVDKKTNTEGTLNNWKITVFGR
;
A
#
# COMPACT_ATOMS: atom_id res chain seq x y z
N ASP A 1 -2.31 5.33 -2.25
CA ASP A 1 -2.86 4.30 -1.37
C ASP A 1 -2.11 4.29 -0.07
N ILE A 2 -2.84 4.58 1.00
CA ILE A 2 -2.27 4.50 2.34
C ILE A 2 -2.38 3.04 2.77
N ASN A 3 -1.45 2.20 2.34
CA ASN A 3 -1.30 0.85 2.88
C ASN A 3 -0.69 0.93 4.28
N ILE A 4 -1.40 1.59 5.21
CA ILE A 4 -0.98 1.65 6.60
C ILE A 4 -1.18 0.29 7.25
N VAL A 5 -2.24 -0.39 6.86
CA VAL A 5 -2.57 -1.74 7.32
C VAL A 5 -3.07 -2.48 6.09
N GLY A 6 -2.39 -3.53 5.73
CA GLY A 6 -2.79 -4.35 4.60
C GLY A 6 -4.14 -5.00 4.86
N THR A 7 -5.14 -4.49 4.23
CA THR A 7 -6.50 -5.02 4.31
C THR A 7 -6.95 -5.57 2.97
N GLY A 8 -6.01 -5.75 2.06
CA GLY A 8 -6.26 -6.01 0.65
C GLY A 8 -7.08 -7.25 0.32
N TYR A 9 -7.33 -8.15 1.26
CA TYR A 9 -8.09 -9.37 1.01
C TYR A 9 -8.90 -9.82 2.21
N SER A 10 -9.87 -9.02 2.67
CA SER A 10 -10.92 -9.63 3.45
C SER A 10 -12.08 -10.04 2.53
N ASN A 11 -12.12 -11.30 2.18
CA ASN A 11 -13.30 -11.89 1.54
C ASN A 11 -14.50 -11.97 2.49
N TYR A 12 -14.35 -11.50 3.72
CA TYR A 12 -15.38 -11.51 4.74
C TYR A 12 -15.32 -10.23 5.57
N SER A 13 -16.20 -9.30 5.25
CA SER A 13 -16.64 -8.35 6.26
C SER A 13 -17.90 -8.92 6.91
N PRO A 14 -17.91 -9.19 8.20
CA PRO A 14 -19.14 -9.50 8.92
C PRO A 14 -20.02 -8.27 9.16
N ALA A 15 -19.62 -7.11 8.67
CA ALA A 15 -20.36 -5.88 8.85
C ALA A 15 -21.65 -5.92 8.02
N MET A 16 -22.79 -5.87 8.68
CA MET A 16 -24.05 -5.56 8.05
C MET A 16 -24.09 -4.07 7.76
N MET A 17 -24.23 -3.71 6.49
CA MET A 17 -24.46 -2.33 6.08
C MET A 17 -25.97 -2.08 5.92
N THR A 18 -26.41 -0.93 6.44
CA THR A 18 -27.72 -0.39 6.11
C THR A 18 -27.67 0.17 4.69
N THR A 19 -28.72 -0.06 3.92
CA THR A 19 -28.87 0.48 2.57
C THR A 19 -30.01 1.50 2.57
N ASP A 20 -29.85 2.60 1.86
CA ASP A 20 -30.89 3.63 1.70
C ASP A 20 -32.13 3.12 0.96
N GLN A 21 -31.97 2.06 0.22
CA GLN A 21 -33.01 1.34 -0.47
C GLN A 21 -32.74 -0.14 -0.32
N SER A 22 -33.80 -0.94 -0.31
CA SER A 22 -33.68 -2.39 -0.32
C SER A 22 -32.67 -2.83 -1.37
N SER A 23 -31.63 -3.52 -0.95
CA SER A 23 -30.62 -4.06 -1.85
C SER A 23 -31.22 -5.03 -2.88
N CYS A 24 -32.36 -5.63 -2.54
CA CYS A 24 -33.15 -6.48 -3.44
C CYS A 24 -33.85 -5.69 -4.54
N ASP A 25 -34.25 -4.44 -4.28
CA ASP A 25 -35.04 -3.64 -5.23
C ASP A 25 -34.15 -2.90 -6.26
N LYS A 26 -32.87 -2.73 -5.99
CA LYS A 26 -31.95 -2.03 -6.91
C LYS A 26 -31.37 -2.89 -8.03
N GLY A 27 -31.82 -4.12 -8.21
CA GLY A 27 -31.21 -5.04 -9.18
C GLY A 27 -29.75 -5.37 -8.86
N TYR A 28 -29.25 -4.95 -7.71
CA TYR A 28 -27.97 -5.37 -7.16
C TYR A 28 -28.00 -6.82 -6.70
N VAL A 29 -29.17 -7.42 -6.69
CA VAL A 29 -29.31 -8.86 -6.61
C VAL A 29 -28.59 -9.42 -7.83
N ARG A 30 -27.48 -9.90 -7.58
CA ARG A 30 -26.50 -10.57 -8.40
C ARG A 30 -27.16 -11.67 -9.19
N THR A 31 -27.87 -11.29 -10.24
CA THR A 31 -28.57 -12.22 -11.15
C THR A 31 -27.61 -13.22 -11.81
N ASN A 32 -26.31 -13.01 -11.63
CA ASN A 32 -25.24 -13.85 -12.21
C ASN A 32 -24.40 -14.63 -11.18
N LEU A 33 -24.75 -14.62 -9.89
CA LEU A 33 -24.00 -15.32 -8.86
C LEU A 33 -24.88 -16.29 -8.09
N SER A 34 -25.43 -17.28 -8.79
CA SER A 34 -26.21 -18.38 -8.19
C SER A 34 -25.51 -19.14 -7.06
N SER A 35 -24.19 -19.01 -6.95
CA SER A 35 -23.37 -19.62 -5.87
C SER A 35 -23.31 -18.77 -4.58
N TYR A 36 -23.78 -17.51 -4.59
CA TYR A 36 -23.72 -16.60 -3.44
C TYR A 36 -25.09 -16.09 -2.99
N ALA A 37 -26.17 -16.56 -3.60
CA ALA A 37 -27.52 -16.24 -3.18
C ALA A 37 -27.81 -16.90 -1.82
N ASN A 38 -27.64 -16.14 -0.73
CA ASN A 38 -28.08 -16.59 0.58
C ASN A 38 -29.47 -16.01 0.91
N ALA A 39 -30.19 -16.64 1.83
CA ALA A 39 -31.52 -16.23 2.20
C ALA A 39 -31.57 -14.79 2.76
N PHE A 40 -30.47 -14.30 3.34
CA PHE A 40 -30.37 -12.96 3.90
C PHE A 40 -30.49 -11.87 2.84
N GLU A 41 -29.96 -12.09 1.65
CA GLU A 41 -29.99 -11.17 0.51
C GLU A 41 -31.27 -11.25 -0.33
N ASN A 42 -32.22 -12.13 0.03
CA ASN A 42 -33.47 -12.32 -0.68
C ASN A 42 -34.65 -11.75 0.12
N LYS A 43 -35.43 -10.84 -0.48
CA LYS A 43 -36.59 -10.20 0.13
C LYS A 43 -37.60 -11.24 0.68
N GLY A 44 -37.92 -11.10 1.95
CA GLY A 44 -38.86 -11.99 2.64
C GLY A 44 -38.32 -13.37 3.02
N SER A 45 -37.06 -13.70 2.66
CA SER A 45 -36.51 -15.04 2.88
C SER A 45 -35.80 -15.17 4.22
N HIS A 46 -35.46 -14.08 4.91
CA HIS A 46 -34.77 -14.11 6.19
C HIS A 46 -35.44 -13.20 7.21
N SER A 47 -35.72 -13.72 8.41
CA SER A 47 -36.48 -13.03 9.46
C SER A 47 -35.83 -11.71 9.94
N LEU A 48 -34.51 -11.63 9.93
CA LEU A 48 -33.76 -10.44 10.34
C LEU A 48 -33.59 -9.40 9.20
N ASN A 49 -33.99 -9.72 7.98
CA ASN A 49 -33.83 -8.84 6.82
C ASN A 49 -34.99 -8.96 5.82
N THR A 50 -36.21 -8.99 6.33
CA THR A 50 -37.42 -9.17 5.50
C THR A 50 -37.59 -8.12 4.42
N SER A 51 -37.10 -6.89 4.67
CA SER A 51 -37.19 -5.75 3.73
C SER A 51 -35.89 -5.55 2.91
N CYS A 52 -34.89 -6.41 3.04
CA CYS A 52 -33.57 -6.28 2.41
C CYS A 52 -32.87 -4.93 2.67
N ASN A 53 -33.06 -4.37 3.87
CA ASN A 53 -32.40 -3.12 4.26
C ASN A 53 -30.94 -3.30 4.65
N TYR A 54 -30.47 -4.54 4.73
CA TYR A 54 -29.12 -4.90 5.13
C TYR A 54 -28.50 -5.80 4.07
N THR A 55 -27.17 -5.75 3.97
CA THR A 55 -26.38 -6.69 3.16
C THR A 55 -25.29 -7.36 4.01
N SER A 56 -25.07 -8.64 3.78
CA SER A 56 -24.02 -9.43 4.42
C SER A 56 -22.83 -9.72 3.49
N THR A 57 -22.86 -9.16 2.28
CA THR A 57 -21.91 -9.53 1.21
C THR A 57 -21.07 -8.35 0.72
N PHE A 58 -20.86 -7.37 1.58
CA PHE A 58 -19.96 -6.24 1.29
C PHE A 58 -18.51 -6.63 1.58
N SER A 59 -17.64 -6.58 0.57
CA SER A 59 -16.24 -7.04 0.64
C SER A 59 -15.28 -6.07 -0.05
N GLY A 60 -13.99 -6.37 0.02
CA GLY A 60 -12.92 -5.60 -0.59
C GLY A 60 -12.35 -4.51 0.34
N THR A 61 -11.42 -3.71 -0.18
CA THR A 61 -10.77 -2.61 0.56
C THR A 61 -11.77 -1.56 1.04
N SER A 62 -12.88 -1.36 0.28
CA SER A 62 -13.99 -0.46 0.64
C SER A 62 -14.75 -0.93 1.89
N SER A 63 -14.75 -2.22 2.18
CA SER A 63 -15.30 -2.79 3.41
C SER A 63 -14.32 -2.70 4.58
N ALA A 64 -13.04 -2.87 4.30
CA ALA A 64 -11.98 -2.84 5.31
C ALA A 64 -11.72 -1.42 5.85
N ALA A 65 -11.77 -0.39 5.00
CA ALA A 65 -11.49 0.98 5.39
C ALA A 65 -12.38 1.49 6.55
N PRO A 66 -13.71 1.33 6.56
CA PRO A 66 -14.55 1.74 7.68
C PRO A 66 -14.28 0.94 8.96
N VAL A 67 -13.83 -0.32 8.86
CA VAL A 67 -13.40 -1.09 10.04
C VAL A 67 -12.20 -0.40 10.69
N ILE A 68 -11.20 -0.01 9.90
CA ILE A 68 -10.05 0.76 10.40
C ILE A 68 -10.50 2.12 10.98
N SER A 69 -11.44 2.81 10.32
CA SER A 69 -11.98 4.08 10.83
C SER A 69 -12.63 3.89 12.22
N GLY A 70 -13.36 2.79 12.41
CA GLY A 70 -13.94 2.43 13.73
C GLY A 70 -12.86 2.15 14.77
N ILE A 71 -11.79 1.45 14.42
CA ILE A 71 -10.65 1.22 15.31
C ILE A 71 -9.96 2.54 15.68
N VAL A 72 -9.75 3.44 14.70
CA VAL A 72 -9.18 4.76 14.95
C VAL A 72 -10.04 5.57 15.92
N ALA A 73 -11.38 5.50 15.82
CA ALA A 73 -12.27 6.13 16.78
C ALA A 73 -12.08 5.59 18.20
N LEU A 74 -11.89 4.28 18.38
CA LEU A 74 -11.58 3.67 19.68
C LEU A 74 -10.21 4.10 20.20
N LEU A 75 -9.19 4.26 19.33
CA LEU A 75 -7.88 4.78 19.72
C LEU A 75 -7.99 6.22 20.23
N LEU A 76 -8.76 7.06 19.55
CA LEU A 76 -9.00 8.45 19.95
C LEU A 76 -9.86 8.55 21.22
N GLU A 77 -10.79 7.62 21.46
CA GLU A 77 -11.49 7.52 22.73
C GLU A 77 -10.53 7.16 23.88
N ALA A 78 -9.61 6.23 23.61
CA ALA A 78 -8.61 5.80 24.61
C ALA A 78 -7.57 6.89 24.91
N ASN A 79 -7.23 7.73 23.93
CA ASN A 79 -6.31 8.86 24.05
C ASN A 79 -6.65 9.93 23.00
N SER A 80 -7.45 10.92 23.40
CA SER A 80 -7.96 11.96 22.50
C SER A 80 -6.90 12.95 21.99
N ALA A 81 -5.69 12.91 22.55
CA ALA A 81 -4.58 13.78 22.14
C ALA A 81 -3.76 13.21 20.98
N LEU A 82 -4.03 11.98 20.52
CA LEU A 82 -3.30 11.34 19.42
C LEU A 82 -3.47 12.13 18.12
N THR A 83 -2.36 12.36 17.45
CA THR A 83 -2.33 12.89 16.08
C THR A 83 -2.47 11.75 15.06
N TRP A 84 -2.72 12.09 13.80
CA TRP A 84 -2.75 11.10 12.70
C TRP A 84 -1.42 10.32 12.58
N ARG A 85 -0.28 10.95 12.90
CA ARG A 85 1.04 10.31 12.90
C ARG A 85 1.17 9.30 14.03
N ASP A 86 0.70 9.67 15.23
CA ASP A 86 0.71 8.78 16.38
C ASP A 86 -0.14 7.54 16.11
N ILE A 87 -1.32 7.72 15.49
CA ILE A 87 -2.21 6.63 15.09
C ILE A 87 -1.51 5.72 14.07
N LYS A 88 -0.91 6.30 13.02
CA LYS A 88 -0.12 5.54 12.04
C LYS A 88 0.98 4.72 12.72
N HIS A 89 1.71 5.33 13.64
CA HIS A 89 2.79 4.69 14.39
C HIS A 89 2.28 3.55 15.28
N ILE A 90 1.19 3.77 16.00
CA ILE A 90 0.56 2.75 16.86
C ILE A 90 0.10 1.55 16.01
N LEU A 91 -0.59 1.81 14.90
CA LEU A 91 -1.07 0.75 14.00
C LEU A 91 0.09 -0.04 13.38
N ALA A 92 1.16 0.64 12.94
CA ALA A 92 2.33 -0.03 12.38
C ALA A 92 3.05 -0.92 13.41
N ASN A 93 3.11 -0.47 14.69
CA ASN A 93 3.77 -1.21 15.77
C ASN A 93 2.92 -2.35 16.34
N SER A 94 1.60 -2.31 16.20
CA SER A 94 0.69 -3.33 16.69
C SER A 94 0.20 -4.30 15.62
N ALA A 95 0.55 -4.07 14.37
CA ALA A 95 0.13 -4.92 13.26
C ALA A 95 0.72 -6.33 13.39
N ILE A 96 -0.10 -7.32 13.06
CA ILE A 96 0.30 -8.73 13.05
C ILE A 96 0.45 -9.23 11.61
N GLN A 97 1.51 -9.99 11.38
CA GLN A 97 1.74 -10.61 10.08
C GLN A 97 0.66 -11.64 9.79
N VAL A 98 0.00 -11.49 8.64
CA VAL A 98 -0.96 -12.46 8.10
C VAL A 98 -0.32 -13.19 6.93
N ASP A 99 -0.81 -14.38 6.61
CA ASP A 99 -0.28 -15.19 5.50
C ASP A 99 1.26 -15.25 5.50
N ALA A 100 1.81 -15.65 6.63
CA ALA A 100 3.27 -15.64 6.86
C ALA A 100 4.06 -16.50 5.87
N SER A 101 3.38 -17.41 5.17
CA SER A 101 3.95 -18.33 4.18
C SER A 101 3.86 -17.82 2.74
N ILE A 102 3.30 -16.63 2.51
CA ILE A 102 3.16 -16.08 1.17
C ILE A 102 4.51 -16.04 0.46
N GLN A 103 4.53 -16.52 -0.77
CA GLN A 103 5.75 -16.56 -1.56
C GLN A 103 5.86 -15.35 -2.46
N SER A 104 7.07 -14.99 -2.83
CA SER A 104 7.31 -13.95 -3.84
C SER A 104 6.70 -14.35 -5.17
N ILE A 105 6.11 -13.38 -5.87
CA ILE A 105 5.71 -13.55 -7.26
C ILE A 105 6.91 -13.28 -8.14
N VAL A 106 7.29 -14.27 -8.94
CA VAL A 106 8.44 -14.20 -9.83
C VAL A 106 7.99 -14.23 -11.28
N VAL A 107 8.43 -13.24 -12.06
CA VAL A 107 8.15 -13.13 -13.50
C VAL A 107 9.47 -13.21 -14.25
N ASN A 108 9.67 -14.27 -15.03
CA ASN A 108 10.89 -14.49 -15.82
C ASN A 108 12.19 -14.30 -15.01
N GLY A 109 12.25 -14.86 -13.78
CA GLY A 109 13.40 -14.76 -12.90
C GLY A 109 13.55 -13.43 -12.15
N TYR A 110 12.64 -12.48 -12.34
CA TYR A 110 12.58 -11.22 -11.59
C TYR A 110 11.52 -11.31 -10.48
N ILE A 111 11.86 -10.88 -9.27
CA ILE A 111 10.90 -10.79 -8.17
C ILE A 111 10.02 -9.57 -8.42
N ALA A 112 8.83 -9.80 -8.98
CA ALA A 112 7.83 -8.79 -9.29
C ALA A 112 7.12 -8.29 -8.02
N GLU A 113 6.79 -9.21 -7.11
CA GLU A 113 6.31 -8.88 -5.76
C GLU A 113 7.09 -9.73 -4.75
N PRO A 114 7.77 -9.09 -3.79
CA PRO A 114 8.47 -9.84 -2.74
C PRO A 114 7.45 -10.48 -1.78
N ALA A 115 7.82 -11.60 -1.17
CA ALA A 115 7.20 -12.08 0.07
C ALA A 115 7.35 -11.02 1.17
N TRP A 116 6.89 -11.33 2.39
CA TRP A 116 7.13 -10.44 3.52
C TRP A 116 8.62 -10.04 3.62
N THR A 117 8.87 -8.74 3.65
CA THR A 117 10.19 -8.17 3.90
C THR A 117 10.25 -7.59 5.31
N THR A 118 11.42 -7.67 5.93
CA THR A 118 11.69 -6.92 7.17
C THR A 118 12.66 -5.80 6.79
N ASN A 119 12.27 -4.58 7.00
CA ASN A 119 13.10 -3.42 6.72
C ASN A 119 14.22 -3.26 7.76
N ALA A 120 15.17 -2.37 7.52
CA ALA A 120 16.30 -2.18 8.40
C ALA A 120 15.94 -1.63 9.80
N ALA A 121 14.77 -1.05 9.95
CA ALA A 121 14.22 -0.62 11.25
C ALA A 121 13.42 -1.74 11.97
N GLY A 122 13.33 -2.93 11.39
CA GLY A 122 12.65 -4.09 11.98
C GLY A 122 11.16 -4.20 11.67
N TYR A 123 10.58 -3.28 10.90
CA TYR A 123 9.17 -3.38 10.48
C TYR A 123 9.02 -4.39 9.37
N LYS A 124 8.00 -5.25 9.50
CA LYS A 124 7.58 -6.13 8.42
C LYS A 124 6.68 -5.37 7.46
N PHE A 125 6.86 -5.59 6.18
CA PHE A 125 6.06 -4.95 5.13
C PHE A 125 5.81 -5.92 3.96
N HIS A 126 4.62 -5.84 3.40
CA HIS A 126 4.22 -6.56 2.19
C HIS A 126 3.34 -5.66 1.32
N ASN A 127 3.52 -5.68 0.00
CA ASN A 127 2.78 -4.79 -0.90
C ASN A 127 1.25 -4.93 -0.79
N SER A 128 0.75 -6.16 -0.61
CA SER A 128 -0.69 -6.44 -0.49
C SER A 128 -1.22 -6.28 0.94
N TYR A 129 -0.38 -6.41 1.97
CA TYR A 129 -0.80 -6.43 3.38
C TYR A 129 -0.27 -5.25 4.20
N GLY A 130 0.54 -4.36 3.62
CA GLY A 130 1.17 -3.26 4.35
C GLY A 130 2.01 -3.78 5.52
N PHE A 131 1.81 -3.23 6.72
CA PHE A 131 2.46 -3.70 7.95
C PHE A 131 1.81 -4.99 8.52
N GLY A 132 0.60 -5.34 8.07
CA GLY A 132 -0.15 -6.51 8.52
C GLY A 132 -1.60 -6.21 8.87
N SER A 133 -2.24 -7.15 9.55
CA SER A 133 -3.60 -6.97 10.07
C SER A 133 -3.57 -6.19 11.39
N VAL A 134 -4.61 -5.40 11.64
CA VAL A 134 -4.75 -4.68 12.90
C VAL A 134 -4.99 -5.66 14.05
N ASP A 135 -4.18 -5.55 15.09
CA ASP A 135 -4.50 -6.07 16.44
C ASP A 135 -5.08 -4.91 17.27
N THR A 136 -6.40 -4.86 17.34
CA THR A 136 -7.11 -3.79 18.06
C THR A 136 -6.77 -3.76 19.54
N ALA A 137 -6.57 -4.91 20.19
CA ALA A 137 -6.26 -4.98 21.61
C ALA A 137 -4.87 -4.42 21.91
N SER A 138 -3.88 -4.83 21.11
CA SER A 138 -2.51 -4.29 21.20
C SER A 138 -2.46 -2.81 20.85
N ALA A 139 -3.17 -2.38 19.81
CA ALA A 139 -3.25 -0.97 19.42
C ALA A 139 -3.84 -0.10 20.52
N LEU A 140 -4.95 -0.52 21.17
CA LEU A 140 -5.56 0.18 22.28
C LEU A 140 -4.64 0.24 23.51
N THR A 141 -3.90 -0.83 23.78
CA THR A 141 -2.92 -0.86 24.88
C THR A 141 -1.80 0.15 24.62
N LEU A 142 -1.29 0.20 23.40
CA LEU A 142 -0.29 1.21 23.01
C LEU A 142 -0.87 2.63 23.11
N ALA A 143 -2.08 2.87 22.58
CA ALA A 143 -2.71 4.19 22.57
C ALA A 143 -2.90 4.77 23.97
N LYS A 144 -3.35 3.96 24.94
CA LYS A 144 -3.53 4.36 26.34
C LYS A 144 -2.23 4.82 27.02
N ASN A 145 -1.11 4.21 26.63
CA ASN A 145 0.19 4.47 27.24
C ASN A 145 1.08 5.37 26.36
N TYR A 146 0.56 5.83 25.21
CA TYR A 146 1.34 6.59 24.26
C TYR A 146 1.55 8.03 24.69
N THR A 147 2.80 8.49 24.65
CA THR A 147 3.13 9.90 24.89
C THR A 147 2.99 10.66 23.56
N THR A 148 1.93 11.43 23.45
CA THR A 148 1.67 12.28 22.27
C THR A 148 2.84 13.20 22.00
N GLY A 149 3.21 13.37 20.73
CA GLY A 149 4.34 14.21 20.30
C GLY A 149 5.71 13.54 20.45
N SER A 150 5.79 12.29 20.93
CA SER A 150 7.05 11.55 21.06
C SER A 150 7.75 11.31 19.72
N LEU A 151 7.01 11.38 18.61
CA LEU A 151 7.60 11.32 17.26
C LEU A 151 8.35 12.60 16.86
N GLY A 152 8.23 13.69 17.65
CA GLY A 152 8.84 14.97 17.30
C GLY A 152 8.18 15.67 16.12
N ALA A 153 8.84 16.72 15.60
CA ALA A 153 8.33 17.51 14.48
C ALA A 153 8.27 16.67 13.19
N PHE A 154 7.20 16.88 12.41
CA PHE A 154 7.13 16.34 11.05
C PHE A 154 7.97 17.19 10.12
N VAL A 155 8.86 16.57 9.38
CA VAL A 155 9.79 17.21 8.46
C VAL A 155 9.59 16.63 7.07
N THR A 156 9.59 17.49 6.07
CA THR A 156 9.68 17.13 4.65
C THR A 156 11.09 17.46 4.18
N SER A 157 11.80 16.51 3.61
CA SER A 157 13.11 16.79 3.01
C SER A 157 12.98 17.69 1.79
N ASP A 158 14.06 18.35 1.41
CA ASP A 158 14.15 18.91 0.08
C ASP A 158 14.01 17.81 -0.97
N GLU A 159 13.28 18.11 -2.05
CA GLU A 159 13.19 17.20 -3.20
C GLU A 159 14.56 17.05 -3.85
N LYS A 160 15.05 15.82 -3.93
CA LYS A 160 16.31 15.50 -4.63
C LYS A 160 15.98 14.94 -6.01
N SER A 161 16.73 15.37 -7.02
CA SER A 161 16.52 15.01 -8.43
C SER A 161 17.74 14.33 -9.03
N SER A 162 17.48 13.35 -9.90
CA SER A 162 18.53 12.73 -10.73
C SER A 162 19.06 13.64 -11.83
N GLY A 163 18.37 14.76 -12.12
CA GLY A 163 18.55 15.47 -13.38
C GLY A 163 18.07 14.67 -14.59
N ASN A 164 18.40 15.14 -15.78
CA ASN A 164 18.05 14.43 -17.02
C ASN A 164 18.96 13.22 -17.22
N LEU A 165 18.38 12.03 -17.24
CA LEU A 165 19.09 10.76 -17.43
C LEU A 165 19.05 10.31 -18.89
N ASN A 166 17.84 10.27 -19.47
CA ASN A 166 17.57 9.72 -20.81
C ASN A 166 18.20 8.33 -21.00
N SER A 167 18.05 7.49 -19.97
CA SER A 167 18.68 6.16 -19.94
C SER A 167 17.73 5.10 -20.48
N THR A 168 18.21 4.29 -21.41
CA THR A 168 17.41 3.20 -22.01
C THR A 168 16.98 2.19 -20.96
N ILE A 169 15.70 1.83 -20.97
CA ILE A 169 15.14 0.67 -20.28
C ILE A 169 15.23 -0.50 -21.26
N PRO A 170 16.12 -1.46 -21.06
CA PRO A 170 16.34 -2.52 -22.06
C PRO A 170 15.17 -3.50 -22.09
N ASP A 171 14.79 -3.93 -23.30
CA ASP A 171 13.72 -4.88 -23.59
C ASP A 171 13.91 -6.20 -22.82
N ASN A 172 12.87 -6.63 -22.13
CA ASN A 172 12.76 -7.90 -21.40
C ASN A 172 14.01 -8.26 -20.57
N SER A 173 14.59 -7.30 -19.89
CA SER A 173 15.83 -7.46 -19.14
C SER A 173 15.60 -7.40 -17.61
N ASN A 174 16.14 -8.39 -16.89
CA ASN A 174 16.18 -8.35 -15.43
C ASN A 174 17.21 -7.34 -14.89
N ASP A 175 18.19 -6.97 -15.66
CA ASP A 175 19.18 -5.97 -15.26
C ASP A 175 18.58 -4.57 -15.29
N GLY A 176 17.74 -4.27 -16.29
CA GLY A 176 17.02 -3.01 -16.40
C GLY A 176 17.94 -1.79 -16.39
N VAL A 177 17.41 -0.65 -16.02
CA VAL A 177 18.16 0.58 -15.75
C VAL A 177 18.13 0.90 -14.25
N THR A 178 19.28 1.26 -13.70
CA THR A 178 19.43 1.64 -12.29
C THR A 178 20.08 3.02 -12.22
N ASN A 179 19.54 3.86 -11.32
CA ASN A 179 20.12 5.17 -11.00
C ASN A 179 20.00 5.43 -9.51
N ALA A 180 20.90 6.24 -8.95
CA ALA A 180 20.89 6.55 -7.53
C ALA A 180 20.90 8.07 -7.30
N ILE A 181 20.21 8.48 -6.24
CA ILE A 181 20.21 9.84 -5.71
C ILE A 181 20.70 9.77 -4.27
N THR A 182 21.63 10.63 -3.92
CA THR A 182 22.08 10.77 -2.52
C THR A 182 21.18 11.73 -1.77
N ASP A 183 20.58 11.26 -0.68
CA ASP A 183 19.93 12.10 0.32
C ASP A 183 20.91 12.34 1.48
N ASP A 184 21.18 13.60 1.77
CA ASP A 184 22.05 14.05 2.86
C ASP A 184 21.26 14.46 4.12
N ASN A 185 19.92 14.38 4.07
CA ASN A 185 19.09 14.54 5.25
C ASN A 185 19.26 13.32 6.19
N ASN A 186 19.05 13.55 7.46
CA ASN A 186 19.16 12.51 8.48
C ASN A 186 17.82 12.36 9.19
N LEU A 187 16.79 11.98 8.42
CA LEU A 187 15.45 11.80 8.91
C LEU A 187 15.18 10.34 9.26
N THR A 188 14.40 10.13 10.32
CA THR A 188 13.72 8.84 10.51
C THR A 188 12.51 8.82 9.59
N VAL A 189 12.53 7.94 8.61
CA VAL A 189 11.54 7.86 7.53
C VAL A 189 10.15 7.50 8.06
N GLU A 190 9.13 8.24 7.63
CA GLU A 190 7.72 7.87 7.82
C GLU A 190 7.04 7.50 6.50
N THR A 191 7.45 8.12 5.41
CA THR A 191 6.94 7.87 4.05
C THR A 191 7.97 8.38 3.05
N VAL A 192 8.05 7.75 1.89
CA VAL A 192 8.86 8.22 0.77
C VAL A 192 7.94 8.42 -0.44
N SER A 193 8.08 9.57 -1.11
CA SER A 193 7.46 9.85 -2.40
C SER A 193 8.52 9.86 -3.48
N VAL A 194 8.22 9.22 -4.59
CA VAL A 194 9.06 9.18 -5.79
C VAL A 194 8.23 9.73 -6.94
N ASN A 195 8.69 10.81 -7.55
CA ASN A 195 8.20 11.25 -8.86
C ASN A 195 9.11 10.65 -9.93
N ILE A 196 8.56 9.99 -10.92
CA ILE A 196 9.32 9.34 -12.00
C ILE A 196 8.74 9.73 -13.35
N CYS A 197 9.61 10.12 -14.27
CA CYS A 197 9.27 10.41 -15.66
C CYS A 197 9.90 9.36 -16.55
N LEU A 198 9.10 8.71 -17.38
CA LEU A 198 9.55 7.70 -18.31
C LEU A 198 8.70 7.73 -19.60
N SER A 199 9.28 7.19 -20.66
CA SER A 199 8.61 6.93 -21.94
C SER A 199 8.73 5.45 -22.25
N HIS A 200 7.62 4.80 -22.59
CA HIS A 200 7.60 3.37 -22.95
C HIS A 200 6.35 3.04 -23.75
N ASP A 201 6.48 2.32 -24.86
CA ASP A 201 5.34 1.99 -25.74
C ASP A 201 4.31 1.06 -25.09
N GLN A 202 4.76 0.24 -24.12
CA GLN A 202 3.91 -0.66 -23.35
C GLN A 202 4.21 -0.52 -21.83
N PRO A 203 3.79 0.57 -21.20
CA PRO A 203 4.19 0.86 -19.82
C PRO A 203 3.62 -0.12 -18.80
N SER A 204 2.60 -0.92 -19.14
CA SER A 204 2.13 -2.03 -18.31
C SER A 204 3.20 -3.09 -18.04
N ASP A 205 4.20 -3.22 -18.91
CA ASP A 205 5.21 -4.27 -18.86
C ASP A 205 6.37 -3.90 -17.91
N ILE A 206 6.39 -2.65 -17.43
CA ILE A 206 7.43 -2.11 -16.57
C ILE A 206 7.21 -2.49 -15.10
N SER A 207 8.31 -2.75 -14.40
CA SER A 207 8.36 -2.75 -12.94
C SER A 207 9.33 -1.70 -12.43
N ILE A 208 8.94 -1.01 -11.36
CA ILE A 208 9.73 0.01 -10.69
C ILE A 208 9.95 -0.41 -9.25
N ALA A 209 11.20 -0.45 -8.82
CA ALA A 209 11.58 -0.72 -7.44
C ALA A 209 12.52 0.35 -6.90
N LEU A 210 12.32 0.71 -5.64
CA LEU A 210 13.20 1.61 -4.87
C LEU A 210 13.93 0.81 -3.82
N THR A 211 15.22 1.09 -3.65
CA THR A 211 16.04 0.52 -2.58
C THR A 211 16.56 1.64 -1.71
N SER A 212 16.37 1.53 -0.40
CA SER A 212 16.84 2.50 0.59
C SER A 212 18.36 2.43 0.77
N PRO A 213 18.98 3.45 1.39
CA PRO A 213 20.40 3.42 1.77
C PRO A 213 20.77 2.22 2.65
N GLN A 214 19.82 1.68 3.39
CA GLN A 214 20.00 0.53 4.29
C GLN A 214 19.71 -0.81 3.62
N GLY A 215 19.40 -0.82 2.32
CA GLY A 215 19.25 -2.02 1.50
C GLY A 215 17.81 -2.58 1.45
N THR A 216 16.85 -1.96 2.09
CA THR A 216 15.44 -2.37 1.97
C THR A 216 14.94 -2.08 0.56
N ARG A 217 14.38 -3.09 -0.11
CA ARG A 217 13.78 -2.96 -1.45
C ARG A 217 12.26 -2.93 -1.35
N SER A 218 11.65 -1.92 -1.97
CA SER A 218 10.20 -1.79 -2.16
C SER A 218 9.86 -1.80 -3.64
N VAL A 219 8.94 -2.64 -4.07
CA VAL A 219 8.36 -2.57 -5.42
C VAL A 219 7.27 -1.52 -5.42
N LEU A 220 7.51 -0.42 -6.14
CA LEU A 220 6.59 0.71 -6.24
C LEU A 220 5.51 0.47 -7.31
N LEU A 221 5.89 -0.18 -8.40
CA LEU A 221 5.01 -0.58 -9.50
C LEU A 221 5.39 -1.99 -9.93
N PRO A 222 4.51 -2.99 -9.76
CA PRO A 222 4.76 -4.33 -10.29
C PRO A 222 4.51 -4.36 -11.80
N PRO A 223 5.16 -5.27 -12.55
CA PRO A 223 4.87 -5.44 -13.96
C PRO A 223 3.44 -5.95 -14.15
N PHE A 224 2.87 -5.67 -15.30
CA PHE A 224 1.48 -6.03 -15.65
C PHE A 224 0.42 -5.37 -14.74
N SER A 225 0.75 -4.20 -14.22
CA SER A 225 -0.12 -3.42 -13.33
C SER A 225 -1.34 -2.79 -14.03
N GLY A 226 -1.41 -2.85 -15.36
CA GLY A 226 -2.44 -2.16 -16.16
C GLY A 226 -2.17 -0.67 -16.35
N PHE A 227 -1.00 -0.17 -15.98
CA PHE A 227 -0.55 1.19 -16.27
C PHE A 227 -0.41 1.39 -17.78
N SER A 228 -0.92 2.50 -18.34
CA SER A 228 -1.07 2.66 -19.79
C SER A 228 -0.51 3.97 -20.38
N ASP A 229 -0.05 4.89 -19.53
CA ASP A 229 0.43 6.19 -20.01
C ASP A 229 1.86 6.08 -20.57
N THR A 230 2.01 6.30 -21.87
CA THR A 230 3.25 5.97 -22.63
C THR A 230 4.38 6.98 -22.46
N ASP A 231 4.08 8.24 -22.17
CA ASP A 231 5.05 9.31 -21.94
C ASP A 231 4.55 10.21 -20.83
N THR A 232 4.96 9.93 -19.60
CA THR A 232 4.34 10.55 -18.44
C THR A 232 5.28 10.65 -17.25
N CYS A 233 4.94 11.59 -16.37
CA CYS A 233 5.49 11.67 -15.03
C CYS A 233 4.38 11.36 -14.02
N PHE A 234 4.67 10.56 -13.02
CA PHE A 234 3.73 10.19 -11.99
C PHE A 234 4.40 9.99 -10.63
N ASP A 235 3.59 10.08 -9.59
CA ASP A 235 4.04 9.95 -8.22
C ASP A 235 3.74 8.55 -7.67
N LEU A 236 4.72 7.97 -6.99
CA LEU A 236 4.62 6.70 -6.29
C LEU A 236 4.99 6.92 -4.82
N ILE A 237 4.30 6.25 -3.92
CA ILE A 237 4.51 6.38 -2.48
C ILE A 237 4.82 5.01 -1.88
N SER A 238 5.78 4.97 -0.95
CA SER A 238 6.08 3.76 -0.18
C SER A 238 6.20 4.05 1.32
N ASN A 239 5.58 3.18 2.12
CA ASN A 239 5.74 3.12 3.56
C ASN A 239 6.69 1.98 4.01
N ALA A 240 7.24 1.21 3.07
CA ALA A 240 8.10 0.06 3.37
C ALA A 240 9.36 0.43 4.16
N PHE A 241 9.80 1.68 4.06
CA PHE A 241 11.00 2.20 4.69
C PHE A 241 10.76 2.84 6.07
N TYR A 242 9.56 2.65 6.63
CA TYR A 242 9.16 3.27 7.89
C TYR A 242 10.16 2.99 9.01
N GLY A 243 10.62 4.04 9.70
CA GLY A 243 11.57 3.94 10.79
C GLY A 243 13.05 3.88 10.38
N GLU A 244 13.37 3.72 9.09
CA GLU A 244 14.74 3.74 8.60
C GLU A 244 15.36 5.14 8.62
N ASN A 245 16.67 5.22 8.52
CA ASN A 245 17.39 6.47 8.33
C ASN A 245 17.40 6.84 6.84
N SER A 246 17.08 8.10 6.49
CA SER A 246 17.02 8.54 5.10
C SER A 246 18.38 8.78 4.45
N SER A 247 19.42 9.04 5.24
CA SER A 247 20.72 9.48 4.75
C SER A 247 21.44 8.41 3.95
N GLY A 248 21.89 8.76 2.77
CA GLY A 248 22.68 7.90 1.87
C GLY A 248 22.08 7.77 0.48
N ASN A 249 22.44 6.70 -0.21
CA ASN A 249 22.05 6.47 -1.60
C ASN A 249 20.74 5.73 -1.70
N TRP A 250 19.73 6.39 -2.24
CA TRP A 250 18.49 5.81 -2.69
C TRP A 250 18.65 5.36 -4.14
N SER A 251 18.33 4.12 -4.45
CA SER A 251 18.51 3.55 -5.78
C SER A 251 17.18 3.13 -6.38
N ILE A 252 16.83 3.70 -7.54
CA ILE A 252 15.71 3.24 -8.35
C ILE A 252 16.17 2.22 -9.37
N LYS A 253 15.35 1.21 -9.60
CA LYS A 253 15.54 0.23 -10.66
C LYS A 253 14.26 0.11 -11.47
N VAL A 254 14.38 0.26 -12.80
CA VAL A 254 13.28 0.08 -13.75
C VAL A 254 13.63 -1.08 -14.67
N VAL A 255 12.73 -2.03 -14.80
CA VAL A 255 12.89 -3.21 -15.67
C VAL A 255 11.67 -3.34 -16.56
N ASP A 256 11.88 -3.77 -17.80
CA ASP A 256 10.84 -4.26 -18.70
C ASP A 256 10.77 -5.80 -18.63
N LYS A 257 9.56 -6.35 -18.57
CA LYS A 257 9.32 -7.78 -18.36
C LYS A 257 8.66 -8.48 -19.53
N LYS A 258 8.59 -7.82 -20.67
CA LYS A 258 8.03 -8.39 -21.90
C LYS A 258 8.82 -7.95 -23.13
N THR A 259 8.89 -8.82 -24.13
CA THR A 259 9.62 -8.59 -25.37
C THR A 259 8.91 -7.63 -26.32
N ASN A 260 9.69 -6.99 -27.18
CA ASN A 260 9.34 -6.18 -28.35
C ASN A 260 9.12 -4.69 -28.08
N THR A 261 9.48 -4.19 -26.92
CA THR A 261 9.42 -2.76 -26.63
C THR A 261 10.61 -2.33 -25.79
N GLU A 262 11.07 -1.13 -26.03
CA GLU A 262 12.10 -0.45 -25.23
C GLU A 262 11.52 0.83 -24.66
N GLY A 263 12.10 1.32 -23.61
CA GLY A 263 11.71 2.57 -22.99
C GLY A 263 12.88 3.44 -22.60
N THR A 264 12.57 4.58 -22.03
CA THR A 264 13.56 5.53 -21.52
C THR A 264 13.16 6.01 -20.14
N LEU A 265 14.06 5.90 -19.19
CA LEU A 265 13.97 6.58 -17.90
C LEU A 265 14.51 8.00 -18.10
N ASN A 266 13.61 8.99 -18.11
CA ASN A 266 13.95 10.37 -18.39
C ASN A 266 14.57 11.07 -17.18
N ASN A 267 13.93 10.95 -16.04
CA ASN A 267 14.40 11.44 -14.74
C ASN A 267 13.56 10.84 -13.59
N TRP A 268 14.03 11.02 -12.38
CA TRP A 268 13.23 10.78 -11.19
C TRP A 268 13.65 11.70 -10.06
N LYS A 269 12.79 11.80 -9.08
CA LYS A 269 12.96 12.64 -7.89
C LYS A 269 12.48 11.87 -6.67
N ILE A 270 13.01 12.24 -5.53
CA ILE A 270 12.63 11.66 -4.25
C ILE A 270 12.41 12.75 -3.21
N THR A 271 11.36 12.58 -2.41
CA THR A 271 11.08 13.37 -1.22
C THR A 271 10.86 12.42 -0.05
N VAL A 272 11.55 12.65 1.03
CA VAL A 272 11.39 11.88 2.27
C VAL A 272 10.58 12.69 3.27
N PHE A 273 9.57 12.05 3.85
CA PHE A 273 8.78 12.58 4.94
C PHE A 273 9.13 11.81 6.21
N GLY A 274 9.41 12.53 7.28
CA GLY A 274 9.86 11.88 8.50
C GLY A 274 10.00 12.82 9.69
N ARG A 275 10.91 12.51 10.57
CA ARG A 275 11.23 13.24 11.81
C ARG A 275 12.72 13.21 12.11
#